data_a79f65eea792aee6100a77fcf61197ab
#
_entry.id   a79f65eea792aee6100a77fcf61197ab
#
_cell.length_a   1.000
_cell.length_b   1.000
_cell.length_c   1.000
_cell.angle_alpha   90.00
_cell.angle_beta   90.00
_cell.angle_gamma   90.00
#
_symmetry.space_group_name_H-M   'P 1'
#
loop_
_entity.id
_entity.type
_entity.pdbx_description
1 polymer ?
#
loop_
_entity_poly.entity_id
_entity_poly.type
_entity_poly.pdbx_seq_one_letter_code
_entity_poly.pdbx_strand_id
1 'polypeptide(L)'
;MVGRTPLTYEEVVQEVEKKRMNDDLILGIETNEQVLVGWVFLKDIDYAHGRASIGILLSSAARGQGYGQIAMEQMIDLGFKQLRLNKIYLTTRGLNEQAIALYKKIGFVTEGILRNHAYVEGKYVDTYFMGILASEWNR
;
A
#
# COMPACT_ATOMS: atom_id res chain seq x y z
N MET A 1 3.71 -5.45 3.20
CA MET A 1 5.06 -5.02 3.16
C MET A 1 5.83 -5.36 4.35
N VAL A 2 5.19 -5.62 5.32
CA VAL A 2 5.75 -5.77 6.59
C VAL A 2 6.32 -7.10 6.85
N GLY A 3 7.31 -7.21 7.72
CA GLY A 3 8.00 -8.42 8.05
C GLY A 3 9.02 -8.89 7.03
N ARG A 4 9.30 -8.08 6.02
CA ARG A 4 10.31 -8.39 5.01
C ARG A 4 11.59 -7.63 5.29
N THR A 5 12.72 -8.25 4.97
CA THR A 5 13.99 -7.53 4.91
C THR A 5 13.90 -6.46 3.83
N PRO A 6 14.64 -5.36 3.97
CA PRO A 6 14.67 -4.34 2.92
C PRO A 6 15.07 -4.96 1.58
N LEU A 7 14.36 -4.59 0.52
CA LEU A 7 14.65 -5.07 -0.81
C LEU A 7 15.91 -4.42 -1.36
N THR A 8 16.67 -5.19 -2.13
CA THR A 8 17.77 -4.63 -2.91
C THR A 8 17.20 -3.84 -4.08
N TYR A 9 18.03 -3.00 -4.70
CA TYR A 9 17.61 -2.26 -5.91
C TYR A 9 17.11 -3.21 -7.00
N GLU A 10 17.82 -4.31 -7.23
CA GLU A 10 17.44 -5.29 -8.26
C GLU A 10 16.11 -5.95 -7.96
N GLU A 11 15.86 -6.30 -6.70
CA GLU A 11 14.60 -6.89 -6.28
C GLU A 11 13.44 -5.92 -6.48
N VAL A 12 13.65 -4.63 -6.18
CA VAL A 12 12.62 -3.60 -6.41
C VAL A 12 12.33 -3.47 -7.90
N VAL A 13 13.36 -3.44 -8.74
CA VAL A 13 13.18 -3.35 -10.20
C VAL A 13 12.36 -4.54 -10.70
N GLN A 14 12.67 -5.75 -10.24
CA GLN A 14 11.92 -6.95 -10.63
C GLN A 14 10.47 -6.87 -10.23
N GLU A 15 10.18 -6.41 -9.02
CA GLU A 15 8.81 -6.24 -8.54
C GLU A 15 8.04 -5.22 -9.39
N VAL A 16 8.68 -4.10 -9.73
CA VAL A 16 8.09 -3.07 -10.56
C VAL A 16 7.75 -3.61 -11.95
N GLU A 17 8.69 -4.32 -12.57
CA GLU A 17 8.46 -4.90 -13.90
C GLU A 17 7.34 -5.92 -13.89
N LYS A 18 7.28 -6.76 -12.86
CA LYS A 18 6.20 -7.72 -12.70
C LYS A 18 4.83 -7.05 -12.61
N LYS A 19 4.73 -5.95 -11.87
CA LYS A 19 3.48 -5.20 -11.73
C LYS A 19 3.08 -4.50 -13.01
N ARG A 20 4.05 -3.97 -13.75
CA ARG A 20 3.77 -3.35 -15.06
C ARG A 20 3.20 -4.33 -16.07
N MET A 21 3.62 -5.59 -16.02
CA MET A 21 3.08 -6.63 -16.89
C MET A 21 1.62 -6.97 -16.56
N ASN A 22 1.15 -6.61 -15.38
CA ASN A 22 -0.22 -6.89 -14.93
C ASN A 22 -1.12 -5.65 -14.98
N ASP A 23 -0.72 -4.63 -15.76
CA ASP A 23 -1.44 -3.35 -15.87
C ASP A 23 -1.61 -2.62 -14.54
N ASP A 24 -0.72 -2.89 -13.60
CA ASP A 24 -0.68 -2.16 -12.33
C ASP A 24 -0.17 -0.74 -12.54
N LEU A 25 -0.65 0.20 -11.74
CA LEU A 25 -0.16 1.57 -11.74
C LEU A 25 0.93 1.69 -10.68
N ILE A 26 2.11 2.14 -11.10
CA ILE A 26 3.29 2.21 -10.23
C ILE A 26 3.90 3.59 -10.32
N LEU A 27 4.15 4.22 -9.16
CA LEU A 27 4.81 5.51 -9.07
C LEU A 27 6.01 5.43 -8.14
N GLY A 28 7.11 6.04 -8.55
CA GLY A 28 8.31 6.15 -7.72
C GLY A 28 8.13 7.23 -6.64
N ILE A 29 8.76 7.00 -5.50
CA ILE A 29 8.77 7.95 -4.39
C ILE A 29 10.16 8.56 -4.32
N GLU A 30 10.23 9.88 -4.54
CA GLU A 30 11.49 10.60 -4.49
C GLU A 30 11.49 11.62 -3.37
N THR A 31 12.68 11.82 -2.79
CA THR A 31 12.88 12.89 -1.82
C THR A 31 12.97 14.24 -2.54
N ASN A 32 12.99 15.34 -1.78
CA ASN A 32 13.22 16.68 -2.33
C ASN A 32 14.57 16.82 -3.05
N GLU A 33 15.50 15.94 -2.73
CA GLU A 33 16.82 15.91 -3.36
C GLU A 33 16.85 14.99 -4.57
N GLN A 34 15.66 14.50 -5.02
CA GLN A 34 15.49 13.64 -6.18
C GLN A 34 16.14 12.25 -6.01
N VAL A 35 16.20 11.78 -4.78
CA VAL A 35 16.66 10.42 -4.48
C VAL A 35 15.46 9.50 -4.44
N LEU A 36 15.49 8.43 -5.24
CA LEU A 36 14.43 7.44 -5.25
C LEU A 36 14.53 6.58 -3.98
N VAL A 37 13.47 6.56 -3.18
CA VAL A 37 13.44 5.85 -1.90
C VAL A 37 12.38 4.76 -1.84
N GLY A 38 11.55 4.62 -2.85
CA GLY A 38 10.55 3.58 -2.85
C GLY A 38 9.56 3.70 -3.99
N TRP A 39 8.50 2.91 -3.88
CA TRP A 39 7.45 2.81 -4.90
C TRP A 39 6.11 2.68 -4.21
N VAL A 40 5.10 3.32 -4.78
CA VAL A 40 3.70 3.13 -4.38
C VAL A 40 2.93 2.66 -5.60
N PHE A 41 1.97 1.76 -5.40
CA PHE A 41 1.28 1.15 -6.53
C PHE A 41 -0.16 0.80 -6.21
N LEU A 42 -0.98 0.80 -7.26
CA LEU A 42 -2.29 0.19 -7.28
C LEU A 42 -2.20 -1.08 -8.12
N LYS A 43 -2.67 -2.18 -7.58
CA LYS A 43 -2.68 -3.48 -8.25
C LYS A 43 -4.08 -4.07 -8.22
N ASP A 44 -4.28 -5.11 -9.03
CA ASP A 44 -5.56 -5.79 -9.14
C ASP A 44 -6.69 -4.79 -9.44
N ILE A 45 -6.41 -3.86 -10.36
CA ILE A 45 -7.39 -2.83 -10.72
C ILE A 45 -8.55 -3.49 -11.45
N ASP A 46 -9.72 -3.39 -10.86
CA ASP A 46 -10.96 -3.94 -11.39
C ASP A 46 -11.89 -2.78 -11.74
N TYR A 47 -11.87 -2.37 -13.00
CA TYR A 47 -12.68 -1.24 -13.44
C TYR A 47 -14.17 -1.56 -13.46
N ALA A 48 -14.53 -2.83 -13.64
CA ALA A 48 -15.94 -3.23 -13.64
C ALA A 48 -16.58 -3.06 -12.27
N HIS A 49 -15.82 -3.27 -11.21
CA HIS A 49 -16.30 -3.14 -9.84
C HIS A 49 -15.76 -1.90 -9.12
N GLY A 50 -14.89 -1.13 -9.78
CA GLY A 50 -14.39 0.12 -9.24
C GLY A 50 -13.49 -0.03 -8.02
N ARG A 51 -12.62 -1.03 -8.00
CA ARG A 51 -11.76 -1.25 -6.83
C ARG A 51 -10.34 -1.62 -7.23
N ALA A 52 -9.40 -1.34 -6.34
CA ALA A 52 -8.00 -1.72 -6.49
C ALA A 52 -7.35 -1.88 -5.12
N SER A 53 -6.28 -2.65 -5.08
CA SER A 53 -5.43 -2.80 -3.90
C SER A 53 -4.28 -1.81 -3.97
N ILE A 54 -3.90 -1.24 -2.83
CA ILE A 54 -2.76 -0.33 -2.73
C ILE A 54 -1.64 -0.99 -1.96
N GLY A 55 -0.41 -0.74 -2.40
CA GLY A 55 0.79 -1.20 -1.71
C GLY A 55 1.90 -0.18 -1.80
N ILE A 56 2.88 -0.33 -0.91
CA ILE A 56 4.03 0.57 -0.83
C ILE A 56 5.28 -0.21 -0.49
N LEU A 57 6.39 0.19 -1.10
CA LEU A 57 7.73 -0.32 -0.83
C LEU A 57 8.62 0.88 -0.53
N LEU A 58 9.22 0.92 0.65
CA LEU A 58 10.14 1.98 1.04
C LEU A 58 11.47 1.37 1.47
N SER A 59 12.57 2.04 1.12
CA SER A 59 13.87 1.68 1.67
C SER A 59 13.85 1.85 3.19
N SER A 60 14.64 1.06 3.90
CA SER A 60 14.68 1.12 5.36
C SER A 60 15.11 2.51 5.86
N ALA A 61 16.01 3.17 5.15
CA ALA A 61 16.50 4.50 5.52
C ALA A 61 15.43 5.59 5.39
N ALA A 62 14.43 5.36 4.56
CA ALA A 62 13.37 6.35 4.31
C ALA A 62 12.16 6.18 5.22
N ARG A 63 12.11 5.12 6.01
CA ARG A 63 10.96 4.85 6.88
C ARG A 63 10.92 5.85 8.04
N GLY A 64 9.71 6.14 8.50
CA GLY A 64 9.50 7.02 9.64
C GLY A 64 9.65 8.51 9.33
N GLN A 65 9.78 8.89 8.06
CA GLN A 65 9.96 10.28 7.65
C GLN A 65 8.74 10.89 6.95
N GLY A 66 7.62 10.18 6.95
CA GLY A 66 6.38 10.68 6.35
C GLY A 66 6.23 10.43 4.86
N TYR A 67 7.22 9.89 4.19
CA TYR A 67 7.14 9.63 2.74
C TYR A 67 6.02 8.65 2.39
N GLY A 68 5.83 7.62 3.22
CA GLY A 68 4.80 6.62 2.98
C GLY A 68 3.41 7.20 3.01
N GLN A 69 3.12 8.02 4.00
CA GLN A 69 1.82 8.66 4.13
C GLN A 69 1.52 9.57 2.93
N ILE A 70 2.48 10.43 2.57
CA ILE A 70 2.32 11.36 1.45
C ILE A 70 2.10 10.59 0.15
N ALA A 71 2.92 9.57 -0.10
CA ALA A 71 2.82 8.78 -1.32
C ALA A 71 1.50 8.03 -1.42
N MET A 72 1.04 7.43 -0.32
CA MET A 72 -0.25 6.75 -0.29
C MET A 72 -1.40 7.71 -0.52
N GLU A 73 -1.38 8.88 0.12
CA GLU A 73 -2.42 9.89 -0.07
C GLU A 73 -2.49 10.35 -1.52
N GLN A 74 -1.35 10.56 -2.17
CA GLN A 74 -1.32 10.95 -3.59
C GLN A 74 -1.86 9.83 -4.49
N MET A 75 -1.49 8.58 -4.21
CA MET A 75 -1.98 7.47 -5.02
C MET A 75 -3.48 7.24 -4.83
N ILE A 76 -3.98 7.37 -3.61
CA ILE A 76 -5.40 7.25 -3.32
C ILE A 76 -6.18 8.34 -4.06
N ASP A 77 -5.68 9.58 -3.99
CA ASP A 77 -6.29 10.70 -4.68
C ASP A 77 -6.38 10.46 -6.20
N LEU A 78 -5.28 9.98 -6.77
CA LEU A 78 -5.22 9.64 -8.19
C LEU A 78 -6.22 8.53 -8.52
N GLY A 79 -6.28 7.48 -7.69
CA GLY A 79 -7.20 6.37 -7.91
C GLY A 79 -8.66 6.80 -7.90
N PHE A 80 -9.05 7.65 -6.98
CA PHE A 80 -10.43 8.11 -6.91
C PHE A 80 -10.75 9.16 -7.97
N LYS A 81 -9.87 10.11 -8.21
CA LYS A 81 -10.16 11.24 -9.10
C LYS A 81 -9.87 10.96 -10.57
N GLN A 82 -8.77 10.28 -10.87
CA GLN A 82 -8.38 10.03 -12.26
C GLN A 82 -8.91 8.69 -12.77
N LEU A 83 -8.81 7.64 -11.97
CA LEU A 83 -9.29 6.31 -12.36
C LEU A 83 -10.74 6.08 -11.99
N ARG A 84 -11.34 6.98 -11.24
CA ARG A 84 -12.75 6.92 -10.81
C ARG A 84 -13.11 5.65 -10.07
N LEU A 85 -12.17 5.16 -9.28
CA LEU A 85 -12.43 4.00 -8.44
C LEU A 85 -13.41 4.36 -7.33
N ASN A 86 -14.15 3.37 -6.86
CA ASN A 86 -15.07 3.50 -5.73
C ASN A 86 -14.41 3.13 -4.41
N LYS A 87 -13.46 2.19 -4.46
CA LYS A 87 -12.85 1.64 -3.25
C LYS A 87 -11.39 1.31 -3.48
N ILE A 88 -10.57 1.64 -2.50
CA ILE A 88 -9.17 1.21 -2.44
C ILE A 88 -8.97 0.45 -1.14
N TYR A 89 -8.34 -0.71 -1.22
CA TYR A 89 -8.19 -1.60 -0.06
C TYR A 89 -6.75 -2.11 0.06
N LEU A 90 -6.46 -2.67 1.23
CA LEU A 90 -5.19 -3.31 1.51
C LEU A 90 -5.37 -4.38 2.56
N THR A 91 -4.37 -5.25 2.68
CA THR A 91 -4.28 -6.18 3.79
C THR A 91 -2.99 -5.93 4.55
N THR A 92 -3.01 -6.14 5.86
CA THR A 92 -1.83 -6.02 6.69
C THR A 92 -1.91 -7.01 7.84
N ARG A 93 -0.77 -7.39 8.38
CA ARG A 93 -0.73 -8.30 9.53
C ARG A 93 -1.14 -7.56 10.78
N GLY A 94 -1.93 -8.22 11.63
CA GLY A 94 -2.42 -7.63 12.87
C GLY A 94 -1.32 -7.21 13.83
N LEU A 95 -0.13 -7.84 13.73
CA LEU A 95 1.03 -7.47 14.54
C LEU A 95 1.64 -6.13 14.16
N ASN A 96 1.34 -5.63 12.98
CA ASN A 96 1.92 -4.39 12.48
C ASN A 96 1.12 -3.19 12.95
N GLU A 97 1.23 -2.88 14.23
CA GLU A 97 0.48 -1.80 14.86
C GLU A 97 0.77 -0.44 14.24
N GLN A 98 2.02 -0.19 13.86
CA GLN A 98 2.41 1.09 13.25
C GLN A 98 1.76 1.28 11.89
N ALA A 99 1.72 0.24 11.08
CA ALA A 99 1.07 0.31 9.76
C ALA A 99 -0.43 0.50 9.90
N ILE A 100 -1.07 -0.24 10.81
CA ILE A 100 -2.51 -0.12 11.05
C ILE A 100 -2.85 1.30 11.50
N ALA A 101 -2.06 1.87 12.41
CA ALA A 101 -2.25 3.23 12.87
C ALA A 101 -2.12 4.25 11.74
N LEU A 102 -1.12 4.06 10.87
CA LEU A 102 -0.93 4.92 9.70
C LEU A 102 -2.12 4.84 8.75
N TYR A 103 -2.59 3.64 8.45
CA TYR A 103 -3.72 3.46 7.53
C TYR A 103 -5.00 4.07 8.10
N LYS A 104 -5.25 3.92 9.39
CA LYS A 104 -6.39 4.57 10.05
C LYS A 104 -6.27 6.09 9.98
N LYS A 105 -5.07 6.62 10.16
CA LYS A 105 -4.80 8.06 10.07
C LYS A 105 -5.11 8.60 8.67
N ILE A 106 -4.78 7.83 7.64
CA ILE A 106 -5.08 8.19 6.25
C ILE A 106 -6.60 8.17 5.99
N GLY A 107 -7.32 7.27 6.64
CA GLY A 107 -8.76 7.16 6.49
C GLY A 107 -9.27 5.75 6.24
N PHE A 108 -8.39 4.75 6.24
CA PHE A 108 -8.81 3.36 6.06
C PHE A 108 -9.60 2.86 7.27
N VAL A 109 -10.59 2.05 6.99
CA VAL A 109 -11.46 1.42 7.99
C VAL A 109 -11.19 -0.08 7.97
N THR A 110 -11.10 -0.71 9.14
CA THR A 110 -10.99 -2.15 9.23
C THR A 110 -12.33 -2.77 8.83
N GLU A 111 -12.30 -3.60 7.79
CA GLU A 111 -13.51 -4.24 7.27
C GLU A 111 -13.64 -5.70 7.68
N GLY A 112 -12.54 -6.30 8.07
CA GLY A 112 -12.55 -7.67 8.54
C GLY A 112 -11.20 -8.07 9.10
N ILE A 113 -11.24 -9.11 9.92
CA ILE A 113 -10.05 -9.72 10.49
C ILE A 113 -10.11 -11.20 10.17
N LEU A 114 -9.11 -11.66 9.41
CA LEU A 114 -8.98 -13.06 9.04
C LEU A 114 -8.10 -13.73 10.09
N ARG A 115 -8.71 -14.60 10.89
CA ARG A 115 -8.02 -15.21 12.03
C ARG A 115 -6.96 -16.19 11.57
N ASN A 116 -5.76 -16.10 12.17
CA ASN A 116 -4.65 -17.01 11.93
C ASN A 116 -4.36 -17.21 10.43
N HIS A 117 -4.41 -16.12 9.69
CA HIS A 117 -4.36 -16.17 8.22
C HIS A 117 -2.93 -16.17 7.68
N ALA A 118 -1.96 -15.77 8.47
CA ALA A 118 -0.55 -15.72 8.06
C ALA A 118 0.34 -16.40 9.10
N TYR A 119 1.42 -17.01 8.62
CA TYR A 119 2.43 -17.65 9.47
C TYR A 119 3.65 -16.74 9.51
N VAL A 120 4.00 -16.26 10.70
CA VAL A 120 5.08 -15.29 10.90
C VAL A 120 5.91 -15.71 12.10
N GLU A 121 7.17 -15.99 11.86
CA GLU A 121 8.15 -16.29 12.91
C GLU A 121 7.66 -17.35 13.91
N GLY A 122 7.15 -18.45 13.38
CA GLY A 122 6.71 -19.58 14.20
C GLY A 122 5.31 -19.45 14.78
N LYS A 123 4.57 -18.40 14.43
CA LYS A 123 3.22 -18.16 14.95
C LYS A 123 2.24 -17.87 13.83
N TYR A 124 0.99 -18.26 14.02
CA TYR A 124 -0.09 -17.82 13.16
C TYR A 124 -0.63 -16.49 13.68
N VAL A 125 -0.79 -15.54 12.79
CA VAL A 125 -1.25 -14.19 13.12
C VAL A 125 -2.43 -13.80 12.25
N ASP A 126 -3.23 -12.87 12.75
CA ASP A 126 -4.39 -12.39 12.03
C ASP A 126 -3.97 -11.45 10.89
N THR A 127 -4.78 -11.44 9.83
CA THR A 127 -4.65 -10.50 8.72
C THR A 127 -5.83 -9.54 8.78
N TYR A 128 -5.52 -8.25 8.79
CA TYR A 128 -6.53 -7.18 8.76
C TYR A 128 -6.79 -6.79 7.31
N PHE A 129 -8.05 -6.77 6.96
CA PHE A 129 -8.51 -6.24 5.68
C PHE A 129 -9.05 -4.83 5.92
N MET A 130 -8.45 -3.84 5.26
CA MET A 130 -8.81 -2.44 5.45
C MET A 130 -9.17 -1.80 4.12
N GLY A 131 -10.12 -0.88 4.12
CA GLY A 131 -10.55 -0.21 2.90
C GLY A 131 -10.93 1.23 3.14
N ILE A 132 -10.93 1.99 2.06
CA ILE A 132 -11.42 3.37 2.05
C ILE A 132 -12.28 3.55 0.80
N LEU A 133 -13.42 4.21 0.97
CA LEU A 133 -14.36 4.50 -0.10
C LEU A 133 -14.12 5.90 -0.66
N ALA A 134 -14.41 6.08 -1.95
CA ALA A 134 -14.31 7.40 -2.57
C ALA A 134 -15.15 8.44 -1.83
N SER A 135 -16.32 8.04 -1.34
CA SER A 135 -17.21 8.92 -0.57
C SER A 135 -16.62 9.36 0.77
N GLU A 136 -15.62 8.63 1.26
CA GLU A 136 -14.93 8.95 2.52
C GLU A 136 -13.67 9.81 2.28
N TRP A 137 -13.32 10.04 1.02
CA TRP A 137 -12.11 10.77 0.66
C TRP A 137 -12.44 12.21 0.30
N ASN A 138 -12.22 13.14 1.22
CA ASN A 138 -12.62 14.55 1.09
C ASN A 138 -11.45 15.49 0.83
N ARG A 139 -10.54 15.12 -0.03
CA ARG A 139 -9.34 15.92 -0.30
C ARG A 139 -9.23 16.40 -1.73
#